data_b1c94a1cde3a74f9827eafc61310405c
#
_entry.id   b1c94a1cde3a74f9827eafc61310405c
#
_cell.length_a   1.000
_cell.length_b   1.000
_cell.length_c   1.000
_cell.angle_alpha   90.00
_cell.angle_beta   90.00
_cell.angle_gamma   90.00
#
_symmetry.space_group_name_H-M   'P 1'
#
loop_
_entity.id
_entity.type
_entity.pdbx_description
1 polymer ?
#
loop_
_entity_poly.entity_id
_entity_poly.type
_entity_poly.pdbx_seq_one_letter_code
_entity_poly.pdbx_strand_id
1 'polypeptide(L)'
;LYKHKWLGEPYNQERKIYRDWAIIDEIPHEARLERYGLDFGYSNDPTAIVAVYKYNEGFIVDEIAFQKGLMNNQIADILKYQVSAVCIADSAEPKSIDEILSYGGLTVLPSIKGPGSVNKGIDWVQQQRISITQRSLNIIKEYRNYMWKTDKDGKIINEPDVGWDHSMDAIRYAINDLKPNDEQIGQLPDDTEIFHRGFY
;
A
#
# COMPACT_ATOMS: atom_id res chain seq x y z
N LEU A 1 -0.21 24.01 26.10
CA LEU A 1 0.96 24.30 25.22
C LEU A 1 2.24 23.62 25.72
N TYR A 2 2.51 23.58 27.03
CA TYR A 2 3.72 22.97 27.59
C TYR A 2 3.75 21.43 27.44
N LYS A 3 2.64 20.73 27.72
CA LYS A 3 2.49 19.28 27.54
C LYS A 3 2.63 18.86 26.07
N HIS A 4 2.07 19.61 25.12
CA HIS A 4 2.14 19.32 23.69
C HIS A 4 3.56 19.49 23.11
N LYS A 5 4.35 20.44 23.63
CA LYS A 5 5.70 20.71 23.13
C LYS A 5 6.77 19.74 23.65
N TRP A 6 6.57 19.16 24.85
CA TRP A 6 7.58 18.33 25.52
C TRP A 6 7.21 16.84 25.63
N LEU A 7 5.93 16.50 25.61
CA LEU A 7 5.48 15.10 25.64
C LEU A 7 4.99 14.59 24.28
N GLY A 8 4.82 15.46 23.29
CA GLY A 8 4.68 15.14 21.84
C GLY A 8 3.49 14.26 21.41
N GLU A 9 2.81 13.62 22.32
CA GLU A 9 1.92 12.51 22.00
C GLU A 9 0.49 12.87 21.52
N PRO A 10 -0.24 13.88 22.04
CA PRO A 10 -1.63 14.07 21.60
C PRO A 10 -1.74 14.73 20.22
N TYR A 11 -0.89 15.71 19.91
CA TYR A 11 -0.96 16.47 18.66
C TYR A 11 -0.56 15.64 17.42
N ASN A 12 0.42 14.75 17.59
CA ASN A 12 0.88 13.88 16.52
C ASN A 12 -0.09 12.73 16.23
N GLN A 13 -0.86 12.26 17.21
CA GLN A 13 -1.84 11.18 17.00
C GLN A 13 -3.02 11.62 16.13
N GLU A 14 -3.50 12.87 16.27
CA GLU A 14 -4.60 13.39 15.46
C GLU A 14 -4.22 13.53 13.98
N ARG A 15 -2.96 13.87 13.70
CA ARG A 15 -2.43 14.01 12.34
C ARG A 15 -2.09 12.69 11.66
N LYS A 16 -1.96 11.60 12.41
CA LYS A 16 -1.52 10.31 11.89
C LYS A 16 -2.53 9.75 10.88
N ILE A 17 -2.06 9.44 9.67
CA ILE A 17 -2.90 8.93 8.58
C ILE A 17 -3.31 7.49 8.86
N TYR A 18 -2.34 6.59 9.06
CA TYR A 18 -2.62 5.18 9.35
C TYR A 18 -2.44 4.90 10.85
N ARG A 19 -3.38 4.15 11.42
CA ARG A 19 -3.42 3.83 12.86
C ARG A 19 -3.63 2.34 13.06
N ASP A 20 -3.29 1.86 14.24
CA ASP A 20 -3.62 0.52 14.72
C ASP A 20 -3.06 -0.64 13.87
N TRP A 21 -1.99 -0.38 13.09
CA TRP A 21 -1.28 -1.44 12.40
C TRP A 21 -0.45 -2.25 13.41
N ALA A 22 -0.58 -3.57 13.38
CA ALA A 22 0.18 -4.47 14.22
C ALA A 22 1.59 -4.68 13.67
N ILE A 23 2.54 -5.01 14.54
CA ILE A 23 3.86 -5.49 14.14
C ILE A 23 3.91 -6.98 14.48
N ILE A 24 4.31 -7.80 13.51
CA ILE A 24 4.39 -9.27 13.65
C ILE A 24 5.82 -9.74 13.37
N ASP A 25 6.20 -10.83 13.99
CA ASP A 25 7.56 -11.37 13.87
C ASP A 25 7.81 -11.97 12.49
N GLU A 26 6.89 -12.83 12.01
CA GLU A 26 7.01 -13.59 10.78
C GLU A 26 5.72 -13.59 9.99
N ILE A 27 5.82 -13.82 8.68
CA ILE A 27 4.66 -14.02 7.81
C ILE A 27 4.15 -15.45 8.04
N PRO A 28 2.88 -15.65 8.47
CA PRO A 28 2.30 -16.97 8.60
C PRO A 28 2.33 -17.74 7.28
N HIS A 29 2.53 -19.06 7.34
CA HIS A 29 2.63 -19.89 6.13
C HIS A 29 1.34 -19.95 5.32
N GLU A 30 0.19 -19.66 5.93
CA GLU A 30 -1.10 -19.55 5.27
C GLU A 30 -1.33 -18.21 4.57
N ALA A 31 -0.46 -17.23 4.82
CA ALA A 31 -0.57 -15.93 4.18
C ALA A 31 -0.27 -16.05 2.68
N ARG A 32 -1.17 -15.55 1.85
CA ARG A 32 -1.06 -15.63 0.40
C ARG A 32 -0.55 -14.31 -0.16
N LEU A 33 0.56 -14.36 -0.89
CA LEU A 33 1.05 -13.20 -1.63
C LEU A 33 0.02 -12.80 -2.70
N GLU A 34 -0.39 -11.53 -2.68
CA GLU A 34 -1.37 -10.99 -3.63
C GLU A 34 -0.72 -10.07 -4.65
N ARG A 35 0.08 -9.10 -4.18
CA ARG A 35 0.66 -8.04 -5.01
C ARG A 35 2.01 -7.60 -4.48
N TYR A 36 2.78 -7.00 -5.38
CA TYR A 36 3.83 -6.07 -4.99
C TYR A 36 3.35 -4.64 -5.24
N GLY A 37 3.81 -3.71 -4.42
CA GLY A 37 3.69 -2.28 -4.66
C GLY A 37 5.05 -1.69 -4.94
N LEU A 38 5.14 -0.79 -5.91
CA LEU A 38 6.38 -0.12 -6.30
C LEU A 38 6.15 1.38 -6.37
N ASP A 39 6.87 2.11 -5.53
CA ASP A 39 7.02 3.56 -5.61
C ASP A 39 8.43 3.89 -6.09
N PHE A 40 8.52 4.63 -7.20
CA PHE A 40 9.80 4.95 -7.81
C PHE A 40 10.46 6.13 -7.09
N GLY A 41 11.69 5.96 -6.69
CA GLY A 41 12.59 7.03 -6.28
C GLY A 41 13.85 7.04 -7.13
N TYR A 42 14.65 8.08 -7.00
CA TYR A 42 15.94 8.17 -7.70
C TYR A 42 17.03 8.74 -6.77
N SER A 43 17.56 9.91 -7.06
CA SER A 43 18.73 10.45 -6.35
C SER A 43 18.42 10.88 -4.92
N ASN A 44 17.30 11.54 -4.69
CA ASN A 44 16.93 12.13 -3.40
C ASN A 44 15.97 11.24 -2.62
N ASP A 45 15.11 10.54 -3.32
CA ASP A 45 14.05 9.72 -2.76
C ASP A 45 14.33 8.22 -2.96
N PRO A 46 14.02 7.37 -1.99
CA PRO A 46 14.21 5.94 -2.14
C PRO A 46 13.14 5.34 -3.05
N THR A 47 13.52 4.34 -3.84
CA THR A 47 12.57 3.41 -4.41
C THR A 47 12.10 2.47 -3.31
N ALA A 48 10.78 2.33 -3.16
CA ALA A 48 10.16 1.41 -2.22
C ALA A 48 9.48 0.26 -2.96
N ILE A 49 9.82 -0.98 -2.61
CA ILE A 49 9.17 -2.20 -3.09
C ILE A 49 8.62 -2.93 -1.87
N VAL A 50 7.32 -3.17 -1.85
CA VAL A 50 6.63 -3.86 -0.76
C VAL A 50 5.88 -5.08 -1.29
N ALA A 51 5.83 -6.14 -0.50
CA ALA A 51 4.96 -7.30 -0.74
C ALA A 51 3.71 -7.18 0.12
N VAL A 52 2.56 -7.48 -0.45
CA VAL A 52 1.26 -7.47 0.22
C VAL A 52 0.67 -8.87 0.19
N TYR A 53 0.47 -9.44 1.37
CA TYR A 53 -0.10 -10.75 1.57
C TYR A 53 -1.52 -10.62 2.13
N LYS A 54 -2.44 -11.45 1.63
CA LYS A 54 -3.75 -11.65 2.26
C LYS A 54 -3.62 -12.67 3.39
N TYR A 55 -4.09 -12.30 4.58
CA TYR A 55 -4.13 -13.19 5.73
C TYR A 55 -5.37 -12.91 6.57
N ASN A 56 -6.17 -13.94 6.78
CA ASN A 56 -7.49 -13.82 7.39
C ASN A 56 -8.30 -12.71 6.66
N GLU A 57 -8.90 -11.78 7.40
CA GLU A 57 -9.66 -10.64 6.84
C GLU A 57 -8.81 -9.38 6.69
N GLY A 58 -7.48 -9.49 6.69
CA GLY A 58 -6.56 -8.35 6.63
C GLY A 58 -5.43 -8.57 5.65
N PHE A 59 -4.41 -7.72 5.77
CA PHE A 59 -3.20 -7.77 4.96
C PHE A 59 -1.96 -7.77 5.85
N ILE A 60 -0.91 -8.42 5.36
CA ILE A 60 0.44 -8.31 5.91
C ILE A 60 1.29 -7.60 4.86
N VAL A 61 2.05 -6.60 5.28
CA VAL A 61 2.99 -5.88 4.42
C VAL A 61 4.42 -6.18 4.84
N ASP A 62 5.28 -6.37 3.84
CA ASP A 62 6.67 -6.75 4.03
C ASP A 62 7.57 -5.95 3.09
N GLU A 63 8.66 -5.41 3.64
CA GLU A 63 9.62 -4.62 2.89
C GLU A 63 10.53 -5.53 2.06
N ILE A 64 10.48 -5.39 0.74
CA ILE A 64 11.36 -6.09 -0.18
C ILE A 64 12.60 -5.25 -0.48
N ALA A 65 12.42 -3.96 -0.74
CA ALA A 65 13.52 -3.02 -0.93
C ALA A 65 13.09 -1.60 -0.53
N PHE A 66 14.04 -0.85 0.02
CA PHE A 66 13.91 0.58 0.30
C PHE A 66 15.27 1.22 0.11
N GLN A 67 15.55 1.74 -1.08
CA GLN A 67 16.90 2.17 -1.43
C GLN A 67 16.89 3.32 -2.44
N LYS A 68 17.78 4.29 -2.23
CA LYS A 68 18.05 5.36 -3.22
C LYS A 68 18.92 4.88 -4.36
N GLY A 69 18.69 5.45 -5.54
CA GLY A 69 19.53 5.23 -6.71
C GLY A 69 19.38 3.85 -7.36
N LEU A 70 18.28 3.13 -7.10
CA LEU A 70 17.99 1.89 -7.84
C LEU A 70 17.67 2.21 -9.30
N MET A 71 18.37 1.53 -10.21
CA MET A 71 18.08 1.57 -11.64
C MET A 71 16.99 0.54 -11.99
N ASN A 72 16.29 0.75 -13.09
CA ASN A 72 15.16 -0.10 -13.51
C ASN A 72 15.55 -1.58 -13.72
N ASN A 73 16.77 -1.86 -14.20
CA ASN A 73 17.27 -3.22 -14.27
C ASN A 73 17.44 -3.88 -12.89
N GLN A 74 17.92 -3.12 -11.90
CA GLN A 74 18.07 -3.61 -10.53
C GLN A 74 16.70 -3.85 -9.88
N ILE A 75 15.71 -2.98 -10.13
CA ILE A 75 14.32 -3.17 -9.70
C ILE A 75 13.77 -4.46 -10.32
N ALA A 76 13.98 -4.67 -11.63
CA ALA A 76 13.55 -5.88 -12.33
C ALA A 76 14.22 -7.14 -11.72
N ASP A 77 15.50 -7.09 -11.43
CA ASP A 77 16.23 -8.21 -10.82
C ASP A 77 15.69 -8.52 -9.41
N ILE A 78 15.46 -7.48 -8.58
CA ILE A 78 14.87 -7.66 -7.25
C ILE A 78 13.52 -8.37 -7.36
N LEU A 79 12.63 -7.92 -8.25
CA LEU A 79 11.29 -8.51 -8.42
C LEU A 79 11.36 -9.95 -8.96
N LYS A 80 12.30 -10.26 -9.86
CA LYS A 80 12.49 -11.62 -10.39
C LYS A 80 12.96 -12.62 -9.34
N TYR A 81 13.69 -12.16 -8.32
CA TYR A 81 14.12 -13.02 -7.21
C TYR A 81 12.97 -13.37 -6.26
N GLN A 82 11.85 -12.67 -6.35
CA GLN A 82 10.69 -12.92 -5.50
C GLN A 82 9.76 -13.97 -6.11
N VAL A 83 8.82 -14.44 -5.29
CA VAL A 83 7.70 -15.26 -5.78
C VAL A 83 6.90 -14.46 -6.81
N SER A 84 6.53 -15.09 -7.93
CA SER A 84 5.81 -14.40 -9.00
C SER A 84 4.44 -13.89 -8.54
N ALA A 85 4.25 -12.58 -8.67
CA ALA A 85 2.97 -11.89 -8.46
C ALA A 85 2.93 -10.60 -9.28
N VAL A 86 1.74 -10.02 -9.45
CA VAL A 86 1.58 -8.73 -10.11
C VAL A 86 2.16 -7.61 -9.24
N CYS A 87 2.97 -6.73 -9.86
CA CYS A 87 3.47 -5.52 -9.24
C CYS A 87 2.66 -4.32 -9.71
N ILE A 88 2.14 -3.54 -8.77
CA ILE A 88 1.44 -2.28 -9.06
C ILE A 88 2.41 -1.12 -8.80
N ALA A 89 2.78 -0.42 -9.86
CA ALA A 89 3.78 0.65 -9.82
C ALA A 89 3.15 2.04 -9.94
N ASP A 90 3.85 3.05 -9.47
CA ASP A 90 3.44 4.43 -9.70
C ASP A 90 3.26 4.73 -11.19
N SER A 91 2.04 5.10 -11.58
CA SER A 91 1.70 5.42 -12.97
C SER A 91 2.26 6.76 -13.48
N ALA A 92 2.93 7.56 -12.62
CA ALA A 92 3.64 8.76 -13.06
C ALA A 92 4.93 8.42 -13.84
N GLU A 93 5.43 7.18 -13.73
CA GLU A 93 6.68 6.71 -14.33
C GLU A 93 6.45 5.64 -15.42
N PRO A 94 5.67 5.92 -16.50
CA PRO A 94 5.32 4.91 -17.49
C PRO A 94 6.55 4.37 -18.25
N LYS A 95 7.56 5.20 -18.46
CA LYS A 95 8.83 4.77 -19.13
C LYS A 95 9.59 3.77 -18.27
N SER A 96 9.61 3.95 -16.96
CA SER A 96 10.26 3.02 -16.03
C SER A 96 9.52 1.69 -16.00
N ILE A 97 8.18 1.72 -16.04
CA ILE A 97 7.35 0.50 -16.14
C ILE A 97 7.67 -0.26 -17.43
N ASP A 98 7.66 0.42 -18.59
CA ASP A 98 7.96 -0.19 -19.89
C ASP A 98 9.37 -0.79 -19.92
N GLU A 99 10.36 -0.09 -19.37
CA GLU A 99 11.73 -0.58 -19.27
C GLU A 99 11.81 -1.84 -18.41
N ILE A 100 11.18 -1.86 -17.22
CA ILE A 100 11.16 -3.04 -16.35
C ILE A 100 10.52 -4.24 -17.07
N LEU A 101 9.40 -4.02 -17.77
CA LEU A 101 8.74 -5.06 -18.57
C LEU A 101 9.62 -5.60 -19.69
N SER A 102 10.48 -4.76 -20.28
CA SER A 102 11.39 -5.17 -21.36
C SER A 102 12.41 -6.24 -20.94
N TYR A 103 12.73 -6.33 -19.65
CA TYR A 103 13.60 -7.37 -19.10
C TYR A 103 12.93 -8.74 -19.01
N GLY A 104 11.60 -8.83 -19.25
CA GLY A 104 10.82 -10.07 -19.31
C GLY A 104 10.59 -10.76 -17.96
N GLY A 105 9.63 -11.67 -17.93
CA GLY A 105 9.33 -12.51 -16.76
C GLY A 105 8.62 -11.81 -15.61
N LEU A 106 8.17 -10.55 -15.80
CA LEU A 106 7.47 -9.75 -14.81
C LEU A 106 6.10 -9.30 -15.32
N THR A 107 5.17 -9.09 -14.41
CA THR A 107 3.90 -8.41 -14.67
C THR A 107 3.87 -7.15 -13.82
N VAL A 108 4.04 -6.00 -14.44
CA VAL A 108 4.00 -4.69 -13.79
C VAL A 108 2.88 -3.87 -14.41
N LEU A 109 1.96 -3.41 -13.59
CA LEU A 109 0.81 -2.60 -14.02
C LEU A 109 0.88 -1.21 -13.38
N PRO A 110 0.45 -0.15 -14.10
CA PRO A 110 0.38 1.17 -13.52
C PRO A 110 -0.76 1.25 -12.48
N SER A 111 -0.52 1.98 -11.40
CA SER A 111 -1.55 2.31 -10.41
C SER A 111 -2.64 3.19 -11.03
N ILE A 112 -3.89 2.99 -10.60
CA ILE A 112 -5.01 3.81 -11.07
C ILE A 112 -4.94 5.18 -10.41
N LYS A 113 -4.79 6.23 -11.20
CA LYS A 113 -4.78 7.64 -10.76
C LYS A 113 -5.98 8.40 -11.34
N GLY A 114 -6.46 9.37 -10.58
CA GLY A 114 -7.53 10.30 -10.98
C GLY A 114 -7.75 11.36 -9.91
N PRO A 115 -8.62 12.33 -10.12
CA PRO A 115 -8.91 13.36 -9.14
C PRO A 115 -9.31 12.74 -7.79
N GLY A 116 -8.59 13.11 -6.72
CA GLY A 116 -8.82 12.61 -5.36
C GLY A 116 -8.42 11.15 -5.13
N SER A 117 -7.71 10.49 -6.06
CA SER A 117 -7.32 9.08 -5.92
C SER A 117 -6.43 8.82 -4.70
N VAL A 118 -5.59 9.78 -4.32
CA VAL A 118 -4.73 9.66 -3.13
C VAL A 118 -5.60 9.49 -1.87
N ASN A 119 -6.51 10.43 -1.61
CA ASN A 119 -7.37 10.39 -0.43
C ASN A 119 -8.31 9.19 -0.43
N LYS A 120 -8.94 8.89 -1.57
CA LYS A 120 -9.78 7.68 -1.71
C LYS A 120 -8.99 6.39 -1.45
N GLY A 121 -7.73 6.38 -1.88
CA GLY A 121 -6.83 5.26 -1.63
C GLY A 121 -6.43 5.16 -0.17
N ILE A 122 -6.15 6.27 0.48
CA ILE A 122 -5.88 6.33 1.92
C ILE A 122 -7.10 5.85 2.71
N ASP A 123 -8.30 6.35 2.39
CA ASP A 123 -9.55 5.95 3.04
C ASP A 123 -9.79 4.43 2.94
N TRP A 124 -9.47 3.83 1.79
CA TRP A 124 -9.58 2.39 1.61
C TRP A 124 -8.58 1.62 2.46
N VAL A 125 -7.31 2.04 2.48
CA VAL A 125 -6.26 1.41 3.30
C VAL A 125 -6.59 1.54 4.80
N GLN A 126 -7.16 2.68 5.25
CA GLN A 126 -7.59 2.88 6.64
C GLN A 126 -8.67 1.89 7.11
N GLN A 127 -9.47 1.37 6.18
CA GLN A 127 -10.52 0.40 6.47
C GLN A 127 -9.97 -1.04 6.59
N GLN A 128 -8.70 -1.26 6.23
CA GLN A 128 -8.11 -2.59 6.25
C GLN A 128 -7.40 -2.88 7.57
N ARG A 129 -7.43 -4.13 7.99
CA ARG A 129 -6.56 -4.63 9.07
C ARG A 129 -5.19 -4.92 8.49
N ILE A 130 -4.16 -4.19 8.94
CA ILE A 130 -2.82 -4.33 8.40
C ILE A 130 -1.83 -4.70 9.51
N SER A 131 -0.95 -5.65 9.18
CA SER A 131 0.21 -6.01 9.98
C SER A 131 1.48 -5.74 9.19
N ILE A 132 2.53 -5.27 9.86
CA ILE A 132 3.85 -5.04 9.29
C ILE A 132 4.80 -6.09 9.85
N THR A 133 5.62 -6.73 9.02
CA THR A 133 6.68 -7.60 9.53
C THR A 133 7.73 -6.78 10.30
N GLN A 134 8.22 -7.29 11.42
CA GLN A 134 9.20 -6.57 12.25
C GLN A 134 10.52 -6.23 11.53
N ARG A 135 10.87 -6.97 10.47
CA ARG A 135 12.04 -6.71 9.64
C ARG A 135 11.89 -5.52 8.69
N SER A 136 10.66 -5.05 8.46
CA SER A 136 10.31 -3.93 7.56
C SER A 136 10.57 -2.58 8.24
N LEU A 137 11.83 -2.28 8.53
CA LEU A 137 12.21 -1.14 9.36
C LEU A 137 11.84 0.20 8.75
N ASN A 138 11.94 0.34 7.41
CA ASN A 138 11.58 1.58 6.74
C ASN A 138 10.06 1.75 6.66
N ILE A 139 9.30 0.67 6.39
CA ILE A 139 7.83 0.71 6.48
C ILE A 139 7.40 1.15 7.88
N ILE A 140 7.97 0.56 8.95
CA ILE A 140 7.65 0.92 10.33
C ILE A 140 7.97 2.39 10.60
N LYS A 141 9.11 2.88 10.09
CA LYS A 141 9.52 4.27 10.26
C LYS A 141 8.57 5.23 9.55
N GLU A 142 8.23 4.96 8.30
CA GLU A 142 7.28 5.78 7.55
C GLU A 142 5.88 5.70 8.15
N TYR A 143 5.36 4.52 8.47
CA TYR A 143 4.08 4.35 9.17
C TYR A 143 3.96 5.21 10.43
N ARG A 144 5.04 5.37 11.19
CA ARG A 144 5.05 6.19 12.41
C ARG A 144 5.02 7.69 12.13
N ASN A 145 5.50 8.12 10.96
CA ASN A 145 5.68 9.52 10.58
C ASN A 145 4.74 9.99 9.46
N TYR A 146 3.95 9.11 8.86
CA TYR A 146 3.02 9.45 7.79
C TYR A 146 1.80 10.19 8.36
N MET A 147 1.76 11.50 8.08
CA MET A 147 0.83 12.42 8.73
C MET A 147 0.15 13.33 7.71
N TRP A 148 -1.02 13.85 8.10
CA TRP A 148 -1.67 14.94 7.38
C TRP A 148 -0.88 16.25 7.58
N LYS A 149 -0.79 17.06 6.54
CA LYS A 149 -0.27 18.43 6.62
C LYS A 149 -1.12 19.29 7.53
N THR A 150 -0.52 20.39 8.01
CA THR A 150 -1.25 21.46 8.71
C THR A 150 -1.06 22.76 7.96
N ASP A 151 -2.09 23.62 7.98
CA ASP A 151 -2.00 24.98 7.53
C ASP A 151 -1.19 25.88 8.49
N LYS A 152 -1.09 27.18 8.16
CA LYS A 152 -0.34 28.15 8.97
C LYS A 152 -0.90 28.34 10.39
N ASP A 153 -2.17 28.06 10.56
CA ASP A 153 -2.87 28.18 11.85
C ASP A 153 -2.83 26.86 12.66
N GLY A 154 -2.18 25.82 12.12
CA GLY A 154 -2.04 24.52 12.74
C GLY A 154 -3.24 23.60 12.53
N LYS A 155 -4.19 23.96 11.67
CA LYS A 155 -5.35 23.13 11.32
C LYS A 155 -4.92 22.04 10.34
N ILE A 156 -5.37 20.80 10.58
CA ILE A 156 -5.14 19.66 9.70
C ILE A 156 -5.86 19.89 8.37
N ILE A 157 -5.12 19.72 7.28
CA ILE A 157 -5.65 19.70 5.91
C ILE A 157 -5.58 18.28 5.36
N ASN A 158 -6.54 17.95 4.50
CA ASN A 158 -6.67 16.58 3.94
C ASN A 158 -5.67 16.37 2.77
N GLU A 159 -4.39 16.52 3.08
CA GLU A 159 -3.26 16.33 2.19
C GLU A 159 -2.12 15.67 2.97
N PRO A 160 -1.57 14.54 2.52
CA PRO A 160 -0.42 13.91 3.18
C PRO A 160 0.80 14.82 3.21
N ASP A 161 1.54 14.80 4.31
CA ASP A 161 2.84 15.44 4.41
C ASP A 161 3.88 14.61 3.63
N VAL A 162 4.86 15.29 3.02
CA VAL A 162 5.86 14.65 2.15
C VAL A 162 7.06 14.12 2.95
N GLY A 163 7.75 13.14 2.38
CA GLY A 163 9.03 12.65 2.89
C GLY A 163 8.95 11.41 3.80
N TRP A 164 7.74 10.91 4.09
CA TRP A 164 7.49 9.65 4.79
C TRP A 164 6.41 8.83 4.09
N ASP A 165 6.38 8.88 2.78
CA ASP A 165 5.27 8.45 1.94
C ASP A 165 5.63 7.31 0.97
N HIS A 166 6.91 7.02 0.74
CA HIS A 166 7.33 6.07 -0.30
C HIS A 166 6.77 4.66 -0.12
N SER A 167 7.02 4.01 1.02
CA SER A 167 6.43 2.70 1.27
C SER A 167 4.92 2.78 1.54
N MET A 168 4.42 3.90 2.07
CA MET A 168 2.99 4.11 2.27
C MET A 168 2.26 4.20 0.91
N ASP A 169 2.85 4.84 -0.08
CA ASP A 169 2.32 4.94 -1.43
C ASP A 169 2.41 3.60 -2.17
N ALA A 170 3.55 2.89 -2.07
CA ALA A 170 3.68 1.54 -2.60
C ALA A 170 2.62 0.57 -2.02
N ILE A 171 2.39 0.60 -0.70
CA ILE A 171 1.31 -0.17 -0.03
C ILE A 171 -0.05 0.24 -0.57
N ARG A 172 -0.31 1.55 -0.70
CA ARG A 172 -1.57 2.07 -1.22
C ARG A 172 -1.85 1.62 -2.65
N TYR A 173 -0.84 1.61 -3.53
CA TYR A 173 -1.01 1.11 -4.91
C TYR A 173 -1.41 -0.36 -4.91
N ALA A 174 -0.69 -1.21 -4.19
CA ALA A 174 -0.95 -2.64 -4.12
C ALA A 174 -2.33 -2.97 -3.51
N ILE A 175 -2.69 -2.35 -2.38
CA ILE A 175 -3.96 -2.63 -1.69
C ILE A 175 -5.17 -2.06 -2.45
N ASN A 176 -5.02 -0.93 -3.16
CA ASN A 176 -6.10 -0.38 -3.96
C ASN A 176 -6.46 -1.24 -5.17
N ASP A 177 -5.47 -1.93 -5.77
CA ASP A 177 -5.71 -2.88 -6.86
C ASP A 177 -6.51 -4.11 -6.40
N LEU A 178 -6.47 -4.42 -5.12
CA LEU A 178 -7.23 -5.52 -4.50
C LEU A 178 -8.64 -5.11 -4.05
N LYS A 179 -9.06 -3.87 -4.32
CA LYS A 179 -10.40 -3.41 -4.01
C LYS A 179 -11.41 -4.18 -4.88
N PRO A 180 -12.48 -4.73 -4.28
CA PRO A 180 -13.54 -5.36 -5.06
C PRO A 180 -14.10 -4.37 -6.10
N ASN A 181 -14.26 -4.81 -7.34
CA ASN A 181 -14.95 -4.02 -8.35
C ASN A 181 -16.44 -3.99 -8.02
N ASP A 182 -17.05 -2.81 -8.06
CA ASP A 182 -18.50 -2.64 -7.81
C ASP A 182 -19.37 -3.51 -8.76
N GLU A 183 -18.84 -3.89 -9.93
CA GLU A 183 -19.50 -4.80 -10.89
C GLU A 183 -19.61 -6.25 -10.39
N GLN A 184 -18.77 -6.69 -9.47
CA GLN A 184 -18.82 -8.04 -8.88
C GLN A 184 -19.81 -8.14 -7.73
N ILE A 185 -20.20 -7.05 -7.10
CA ILE A 185 -21.17 -7.02 -5.99
C ILE A 185 -22.60 -7.17 -6.51
N GLY A 186 -22.85 -6.80 -7.78
CA GLY A 186 -24.18 -6.89 -8.41
C GLY A 186 -24.56 -8.27 -8.96
N GLN A 187 -23.70 -9.30 -8.87
CA GLN A 187 -23.92 -10.64 -9.41
C GLN A 187 -24.07 -11.74 -8.35
N LEU A 188 -24.44 -11.40 -7.13
CA LEU A 188 -24.93 -12.43 -6.21
C LEU A 188 -26.32 -12.88 -6.73
N PRO A 189 -26.53 -14.19 -7.00
CA PRO A 189 -27.85 -14.69 -7.38
C PRO A 189 -28.83 -14.32 -6.26
N ASP A 190 -29.98 -13.79 -6.66
CA ASP A 190 -31.07 -13.54 -5.75
C ASP A 190 -31.50 -14.89 -5.14
N ASP A 191 -31.29 -15.05 -3.83
CA ASP A 191 -31.60 -16.29 -3.10
C ASP A 191 -33.08 -16.72 -3.15
N THR A 192 -33.92 -15.98 -3.91
CA THR A 192 -35.33 -16.26 -4.09
C THR A 192 -35.65 -17.36 -5.14
N GLU A 193 -34.67 -17.80 -5.97
CA GLU A 193 -34.94 -18.85 -6.99
C GLU A 193 -34.67 -20.30 -6.53
N ILE A 194 -34.14 -20.53 -5.34
CA ILE A 194 -33.79 -21.88 -4.88
C ILE A 194 -34.99 -22.64 -4.29
N PHE A 195 -36.13 -22.00 -4.04
CA PHE A 195 -37.27 -22.66 -3.36
C PHE A 195 -38.40 -23.20 -4.30
N HIS A 196 -38.22 -23.17 -5.61
CA HIS A 196 -39.29 -23.65 -6.55
C HIS A 196 -38.95 -24.85 -7.44
N ARG A 197 -37.93 -25.65 -7.08
CA ARG A 197 -37.73 -26.95 -7.76
C ARG A 197 -37.61 -28.10 -6.75
N GLY A 198 -38.71 -28.39 -6.13
CA GLY A 198 -38.88 -29.61 -5.33
C GLY A 198 -40.34 -29.99 -5.27
N PHE A 199 -40.59 -31.20 -5.76
CA PHE A 199 -41.87 -31.94 -5.78
C PHE A 199 -42.71 -31.84 -7.08
N TYR A 200 -42.39 -32.68 -8.04
CA TYR A 200 -43.34 -33.59 -8.65
C TYR A 200 -42.58 -34.88 -9.06
#